data_766a39531b5774c2ad693ab4534f6bbf
#
_entry.id   766a39531b5774c2ad693ab4534f6bbf
#
_cell.length_a   1.000
_cell.length_b   1.000
_cell.length_c   1.000
_cell.angle_alpha   90.00
_cell.angle_beta   90.00
_cell.angle_gamma   90.00
#
_symmetry.space_group_name_H-M   'P 1'
#
loop_
_entity.id
_entity.type
_entity.pdbx_description
1 polymer ?
#
loop_
_entity_poly.entity_id
_entity_poly.type
_entity_poly.pdbx_seq_one_letter_code
_entity_poly.pdbx_strand_id
1 'polypeptide(L)'
;NEAEQNVAIKLSTHQGQELDIIVKGRMRVQVGSHIEELGAGDTIYYNSGTPHGMIAIGGEDCEFYAIVMRPGQALEPEKDKFEGLIKAKLARTERETVSSPFVHTTLDENGILKSIEFTDEEKFNFAFDIVDRIAEKDPDKLAMLWVSKHHEERRFTFGDMKRMSNKTANYFKSLGIGRGDRVMLVLKRHYQFWFAILALHKLGAVVIPATNLLMEHDFDYRFKAAGVKALVCTPDGQVADEAMRAAKNCDTVEHLMMANGAREGWLDFDAGVEAQSDVFERTADTACGSDPMLMFFTSGTTGYPKIAEHNYKYALGHYITAKYWHNVNPEGLHFTISDTGWGKALWGKLYGQWMCEAAIFTYDLSLIHIS
;
A
#
# COMPACT_ATOMS: atom_id res chain seq x y z
N ASN A 1 -3.16 -12.80 39.13
CA ASN A 1 -4.06 -13.16 40.25
C ASN A 1 -4.80 -14.44 39.90
N GLU A 2 -4.70 -15.49 40.74
CA GLU A 2 -5.39 -16.79 40.52
C GLU A 2 -6.93 -16.64 40.37
N ALA A 3 -7.51 -15.57 40.91
CA ALA A 3 -8.94 -15.29 40.80
C ALA A 3 -9.38 -14.90 39.39
N GLU A 4 -8.52 -14.32 38.58
CA GLU A 4 -8.84 -13.90 37.17
C GLU A 4 -8.71 -15.06 36.19
N GLN A 5 -7.93 -16.10 36.53
CA GLN A 5 -7.75 -17.28 35.66
C GLN A 5 -9.00 -18.18 35.58
N ASN A 6 -9.92 -18.07 36.53
CA ASN A 6 -11.07 -18.96 36.68
C ASN A 6 -12.44 -18.31 36.37
N VAL A 7 -12.48 -17.10 35.81
CA VAL A 7 -13.75 -16.52 35.39
C VAL A 7 -14.22 -17.20 34.12
N ALA A 8 -15.34 -17.90 34.17
CA ALA A 8 -15.93 -18.54 33.00
C ALA A 8 -16.43 -17.48 32.01
N ILE A 9 -15.95 -17.56 30.77
CA ILE A 9 -16.40 -16.68 29.69
C ILE A 9 -17.82 -17.11 29.28
N LYS A 10 -18.76 -16.18 29.31
CA LYS A 10 -20.12 -16.44 28.83
C LYS A 10 -20.08 -16.41 27.29
N LEU A 11 -20.36 -17.55 26.68
CA LEU A 11 -20.37 -17.69 25.23
C LEU A 11 -21.73 -17.34 24.64
N SER A 12 -21.72 -16.70 23.49
CA SER A 12 -22.88 -16.40 22.65
C SER A 12 -22.58 -16.74 21.20
N THR A 13 -23.60 -16.79 20.36
CA THR A 13 -23.48 -16.96 18.92
C THR A 13 -24.39 -15.98 18.22
N HIS A 14 -23.97 -15.51 17.05
CA HIS A 14 -24.81 -14.79 16.11
C HIS A 14 -24.40 -15.05 14.66
N GLN A 15 -25.21 -14.65 13.70
CA GLN A 15 -24.86 -14.85 12.29
C GLN A 15 -23.81 -13.82 11.85
N GLY A 16 -22.90 -14.26 11.01
CA GLY A 16 -21.90 -13.41 10.38
C GLY A 16 -20.48 -13.70 10.82
N GLN A 17 -19.66 -12.69 10.68
CA GLN A 17 -18.25 -12.70 11.03
C GLN A 17 -17.95 -11.47 11.88
N GLU A 18 -16.98 -11.57 12.76
CA GLU A 18 -16.60 -10.49 13.66
C GLU A 18 -15.09 -10.29 13.61
N LEU A 19 -14.70 -9.03 13.61
CA LEU A 19 -13.33 -8.58 13.69
C LEU A 19 -13.21 -7.63 14.88
N ASP A 20 -12.46 -8.02 15.90
CA ASP A 20 -12.20 -7.18 17.05
C ASP A 20 -10.78 -6.62 17.00
N ILE A 21 -10.64 -5.34 17.30
CA ILE A 21 -9.36 -4.62 17.35
C ILE A 21 -9.22 -4.04 18.75
N ILE A 22 -8.23 -4.50 19.50
CA ILE A 22 -8.00 -4.05 20.88
C ILE A 22 -7.29 -2.69 20.85
N VAL A 23 -7.90 -1.68 21.45
CA VAL A 23 -7.37 -0.32 21.49
C VAL A 23 -6.59 -0.06 22.78
N LYS A 24 -7.10 -0.58 23.91
CA LYS A 24 -6.50 -0.37 25.22
C LYS A 24 -6.83 -1.53 26.16
N GLY A 25 -5.94 -1.81 27.11
CA GLY A 25 -6.10 -2.87 28.08
C GLY A 25 -5.77 -4.26 27.52
N ARG A 26 -6.25 -5.30 28.22
CA ARG A 26 -6.07 -6.71 27.83
C ARG A 26 -7.40 -7.46 27.89
N MET A 27 -7.57 -8.38 26.95
CA MET A 27 -8.78 -9.18 26.80
C MET A 27 -8.42 -10.66 26.72
N ARG A 28 -9.19 -11.52 27.38
CA ARG A 28 -9.21 -12.95 27.11
C ARG A 28 -10.44 -13.26 26.29
N VAL A 29 -10.25 -13.81 25.09
CA VAL A 29 -11.31 -14.18 24.17
C VAL A 29 -11.34 -15.69 24.02
N GLN A 30 -12.53 -16.26 23.95
CA GLN A 30 -12.76 -17.67 23.63
C GLN A 30 -13.62 -17.79 22.38
N VAL A 31 -13.16 -18.60 21.42
CA VAL A 31 -13.88 -18.93 20.19
C VAL A 31 -13.90 -20.47 20.07
N GLY A 32 -15.06 -21.07 20.26
CA GLY A 32 -15.18 -22.52 20.38
C GLY A 32 -14.41 -23.05 21.58
N SER A 33 -13.44 -23.92 21.32
CA SER A 33 -12.51 -24.47 22.34
C SER A 33 -11.20 -23.68 22.44
N HIS A 34 -10.98 -22.71 21.58
CA HIS A 34 -9.74 -21.92 21.52
C HIS A 34 -9.83 -20.69 22.44
N ILE A 35 -8.80 -20.44 23.23
CA ILE A 35 -8.73 -19.31 24.16
C ILE A 35 -7.42 -18.58 23.91
N GLU A 36 -7.51 -17.24 23.70
CA GLU A 36 -6.38 -16.35 23.50
C GLU A 36 -6.44 -15.16 24.46
N GLU A 37 -5.27 -14.61 24.78
CA GLU A 37 -5.13 -13.34 25.50
C GLU A 37 -4.57 -12.29 24.53
N LEU A 38 -5.33 -11.22 24.36
CA LEU A 38 -5.04 -10.13 23.42
C LEU A 38 -4.75 -8.85 24.21
N GLY A 39 -3.80 -8.06 23.71
CA GLY A 39 -3.45 -6.74 24.24
C GLY A 39 -3.70 -5.63 23.24
N ALA A 40 -3.44 -4.39 23.64
CA ALA A 40 -3.60 -3.23 22.77
C ALA A 40 -2.78 -3.39 21.47
N GLY A 41 -3.44 -3.23 20.33
CA GLY A 41 -2.89 -3.43 18.98
C GLY A 41 -3.13 -4.82 18.38
N ASP A 42 -3.57 -5.79 19.19
CA ASP A 42 -3.94 -7.11 18.68
C ASP A 42 -5.31 -7.08 18.01
N THR A 43 -5.50 -8.03 17.11
CA THR A 43 -6.75 -8.16 16.33
C THR A 43 -7.11 -9.64 16.24
N ILE A 44 -8.38 -9.97 16.44
CA ILE A 44 -8.92 -11.31 16.23
C ILE A 44 -10.08 -11.25 15.23
N TYR A 45 -10.12 -12.25 14.35
CA TYR A 45 -11.19 -12.42 13.36
C TYR A 45 -11.74 -13.84 13.42
N TYR A 46 -13.05 -13.99 13.50
CA TYR A 46 -13.72 -15.28 13.61
C TYR A 46 -15.11 -15.31 13.00
N ASN A 47 -15.61 -16.53 12.76
CA ASN A 47 -17.00 -16.76 12.37
C ASN A 47 -17.87 -16.71 13.64
N SER A 48 -18.78 -15.73 13.71
CA SER A 48 -19.64 -15.51 14.89
C SER A 48 -20.70 -16.61 15.09
N GLY A 49 -20.86 -17.52 14.14
CA GLY A 49 -21.63 -18.75 14.32
C GLY A 49 -20.94 -19.77 15.25
N THR A 50 -19.61 -19.64 15.47
CA THR A 50 -18.89 -20.38 16.49
C THR A 50 -19.17 -19.74 17.86
N PRO A 51 -19.48 -20.53 18.93
CA PRO A 51 -19.67 -19.99 20.27
C PRO A 51 -18.45 -19.16 20.69
N HIS A 52 -18.66 -17.90 21.01
CA HIS A 52 -17.59 -16.97 21.36
C HIS A 52 -17.99 -16.04 22.50
N GLY A 53 -16.99 -15.50 23.18
CA GLY A 53 -17.16 -14.54 24.25
C GLY A 53 -15.83 -14.00 24.72
N MET A 54 -15.86 -12.91 25.48
CA MET A 54 -14.65 -12.22 25.92
C MET A 54 -14.82 -11.60 27.31
N ILE A 55 -13.71 -11.41 27.99
CA ILE A 55 -13.62 -10.72 29.29
C ILE A 55 -12.36 -9.85 29.32
N ALA A 56 -12.44 -8.69 29.97
CA ALA A 56 -11.28 -7.91 30.30
C ALA A 56 -10.45 -8.63 31.38
N ILE A 57 -9.12 -8.58 31.25
CA ILE A 57 -8.17 -9.18 32.20
C ILE A 57 -7.10 -8.17 32.60
N GLY A 58 -6.37 -8.46 33.69
CA GLY A 58 -5.29 -7.59 34.17
C GLY A 58 -5.75 -6.50 35.13
N GLY A 59 -7.02 -6.52 35.57
CA GLY A 59 -7.56 -5.58 36.56
C GLY A 59 -7.85 -4.18 35.98
N GLU A 60 -7.86 -4.02 34.66
CA GLU A 60 -8.17 -2.77 33.93
C GLU A 60 -9.29 -3.00 32.92
N ASP A 61 -9.99 -1.91 32.55
CA ASP A 61 -10.97 -1.95 31.48
C ASP A 61 -10.28 -2.18 30.12
N CYS A 62 -10.93 -2.97 29.26
CA CYS A 62 -10.49 -3.19 27.89
C CYS A 62 -11.40 -2.42 26.92
N GLU A 63 -10.79 -1.59 26.06
CA GLU A 63 -11.47 -0.88 24.99
C GLU A 63 -11.12 -1.54 23.66
N PHE A 64 -12.11 -1.83 22.82
CA PHE A 64 -11.92 -2.45 21.53
C PHE A 64 -13.00 -2.01 20.52
N TYR A 65 -12.70 -2.11 19.23
CA TYR A 65 -13.67 -1.97 18.15
C TYR A 65 -14.12 -3.36 17.71
N ALA A 66 -15.42 -3.62 17.77
CA ALA A 66 -16.03 -4.79 17.18
C ALA A 66 -16.67 -4.44 15.83
N ILE A 67 -16.18 -5.03 14.76
CA ILE A 67 -16.74 -4.87 13.41
C ILE A 67 -17.51 -6.15 13.08
N VAL A 68 -18.83 -6.10 13.24
CA VAL A 68 -19.72 -7.23 12.99
C VAL A 68 -20.22 -7.18 11.55
N MET A 69 -19.74 -8.14 10.73
CA MET A 69 -20.21 -8.35 9.36
C MET A 69 -21.33 -9.39 9.37
N ARG A 70 -22.56 -8.96 9.27
CA ARG A 70 -23.69 -9.88 9.16
C ARG A 70 -23.80 -10.37 7.72
N PRO A 71 -24.05 -11.69 7.43
CA PRO A 71 -24.50 -12.10 6.13
C PRO A 71 -25.77 -11.30 5.88
N GLY A 72 -25.83 -10.65 4.73
CA GLY A 72 -26.93 -9.72 4.44
C GLY A 72 -28.26 -10.36 4.83
N GLN A 73 -28.95 -9.83 5.81
CA GLN A 73 -30.38 -9.84 5.71
C GLN A 73 -30.60 -9.25 4.32
N ALA A 74 -31.21 -10.05 3.44
CA ALA A 74 -31.87 -9.48 2.28
C ALA A 74 -32.81 -8.45 2.88
N LEU A 75 -32.32 -7.23 3.00
CA LEU A 75 -33.17 -6.09 3.14
C LEU A 75 -34.04 -6.24 1.92
N GLU A 76 -35.34 -6.56 2.11
CA GLU A 76 -36.30 -6.34 1.05
C GLU A 76 -35.99 -4.91 0.61
N PRO A 77 -35.38 -4.70 -0.57
CA PRO A 77 -34.92 -3.38 -0.94
C PRO A 77 -36.19 -2.55 -1.01
N GLU A 78 -36.30 -1.55 -0.15
CA GLU A 78 -37.22 -0.45 -0.45
C GLU A 78 -36.76 0.00 -1.84
N LYS A 79 -37.53 -0.31 -2.85
CA LYS A 79 -37.20 -0.17 -4.28
C LYS A 79 -36.63 1.21 -4.57
N ASP A 80 -37.13 2.22 -3.90
CA ASP A 80 -36.67 3.62 -3.99
C ASP A 80 -35.29 3.89 -3.44
N LYS A 81 -34.86 3.19 -2.36
CA LYS A 81 -33.49 3.31 -1.82
C LYS A 81 -32.48 2.62 -2.71
N PHE A 82 -32.86 1.48 -3.28
CA PHE A 82 -31.98 0.74 -4.19
C PHE A 82 -31.78 1.50 -5.51
N GLU A 83 -32.86 2.08 -6.07
CA GLU A 83 -32.77 2.96 -7.26
C GLU A 83 -31.92 4.21 -6.97
N GLY A 84 -32.04 4.81 -5.79
CA GLY A 84 -31.19 5.92 -5.36
C GLY A 84 -29.72 5.56 -5.26
N LEU A 85 -29.39 4.36 -4.74
CA LEU A 85 -28.03 3.84 -4.66
C LEU A 85 -27.45 3.52 -6.05
N ILE A 86 -28.25 2.94 -6.95
CA ILE A 86 -27.86 2.69 -8.33
C ILE A 86 -27.57 4.02 -9.04
N LYS A 87 -28.48 4.99 -8.96
CA LYS A 87 -28.28 6.32 -9.56
C LYS A 87 -27.02 7.00 -9.01
N ALA A 88 -26.79 6.96 -7.70
CA ALA A 88 -25.59 7.52 -7.08
C ALA A 88 -24.31 6.79 -7.54
N LYS A 89 -24.37 5.46 -7.72
CA LYS A 89 -23.27 4.64 -8.24
C LYS A 89 -22.98 4.97 -9.70
N LEU A 90 -24.02 5.06 -10.53
CA LEU A 90 -23.89 5.42 -11.95
C LEU A 90 -23.31 6.84 -12.09
N ALA A 91 -23.81 7.82 -11.34
CA ALA A 91 -23.27 9.18 -11.36
C ALA A 91 -21.79 9.25 -10.97
N ARG A 92 -21.34 8.42 -10.01
CA ARG A 92 -19.90 8.31 -9.67
C ARG A 92 -19.09 7.65 -10.78
N THR A 93 -19.69 6.71 -11.50
CA THR A 93 -19.01 5.97 -12.56
C THR A 93 -18.84 6.83 -13.82
N GLU A 94 -19.77 7.73 -14.10
CA GLU A 94 -19.76 8.64 -15.24
C GLU A 94 -18.91 9.91 -15.03
N ARG A 95 -18.43 10.14 -13.79
CA ARG A 95 -17.58 11.31 -13.52
C ARG A 95 -16.27 11.22 -14.29
N GLU A 96 -15.96 12.27 -15.04
CA GLU A 96 -14.64 12.44 -15.64
C GLU A 96 -13.56 12.55 -14.55
N THR A 97 -12.55 11.73 -14.68
CA THR A 97 -11.36 11.70 -13.82
C THR A 97 -10.11 12.01 -14.66
N VAL A 98 -8.98 12.21 -14.01
CA VAL A 98 -7.70 12.34 -14.71
C VAL A 98 -7.32 11.08 -15.51
N SER A 99 -7.94 9.93 -15.18
CA SER A 99 -7.75 8.66 -15.89
C SER A 99 -8.57 8.57 -17.19
N SER A 100 -9.61 9.42 -17.35
CA SER A 100 -10.54 9.33 -18.49
C SER A 100 -9.88 9.43 -19.88
N PRO A 101 -8.75 10.15 -20.06
CA PRO A 101 -8.04 10.12 -21.34
C PRO A 101 -7.40 8.77 -21.69
N PHE A 102 -7.21 7.90 -20.70
CA PHE A 102 -6.50 6.62 -20.88
C PHE A 102 -7.41 5.41 -20.72
N VAL A 103 -8.57 5.55 -20.06
CA VAL A 103 -9.45 4.43 -19.70
C VAL A 103 -10.89 4.78 -20.06
N HIS A 104 -11.44 4.03 -21.02
CA HIS A 104 -12.84 4.16 -21.44
C HIS A 104 -13.60 2.92 -21.04
N THR A 105 -14.74 3.09 -20.36
CA THR A 105 -15.57 1.99 -19.88
C THR A 105 -16.99 2.13 -20.41
N THR A 106 -17.57 1.00 -20.81
CA THR A 106 -18.97 0.92 -21.19
C THR A 106 -19.71 0.07 -20.16
N LEU A 107 -20.81 0.58 -19.68
CA LEU A 107 -21.69 -0.12 -18.73
C LEU A 107 -22.96 -0.58 -19.42
N ASP A 108 -23.59 -1.61 -18.90
CA ASP A 108 -24.95 -1.99 -19.27
C ASP A 108 -26.01 -1.13 -18.53
N GLU A 109 -27.27 -1.38 -18.80
CA GLU A 109 -28.43 -0.69 -18.20
C GLU A 109 -28.52 -0.82 -16.67
N ASN A 110 -27.82 -1.80 -16.09
CA ASN A 110 -27.76 -2.07 -14.66
C ASN A 110 -26.48 -1.49 -14.01
N GLY A 111 -25.64 -0.81 -14.79
CA GLY A 111 -24.34 -0.26 -14.33
C GLY A 111 -23.26 -1.31 -14.16
N ILE A 112 -23.38 -2.46 -14.81
CA ILE A 112 -22.37 -3.53 -14.83
C ILE A 112 -21.37 -3.25 -15.97
N LEU A 113 -20.08 -3.43 -15.69
CA LEU A 113 -19.02 -3.24 -16.69
C LEU A 113 -19.19 -4.22 -17.84
N LYS A 114 -19.38 -3.69 -19.05
CA LYS A 114 -19.53 -4.44 -20.29
C LYS A 114 -18.22 -4.52 -21.07
N SER A 115 -17.52 -3.42 -21.18
CA SER A 115 -16.20 -3.35 -21.83
C SER A 115 -15.31 -2.29 -21.18
N ILE A 116 -14.02 -2.48 -21.34
CA ILE A 116 -12.99 -1.49 -21.00
C ILE A 116 -11.99 -1.44 -22.16
N GLU A 117 -11.62 -0.23 -22.52
CA GLU A 117 -10.63 0.05 -23.56
C GLU A 117 -9.58 1.01 -22.99
N PHE A 118 -8.32 0.76 -23.34
CA PHE A 118 -7.20 1.62 -22.97
C PHE A 118 -6.74 2.39 -24.22
N THR A 119 -6.50 3.69 -24.05
CA THR A 119 -6.06 4.59 -25.13
C THR A 119 -4.78 5.30 -24.72
N ASP A 120 -3.96 5.68 -25.70
CA ASP A 120 -2.67 6.37 -25.50
C ASP A 120 -1.74 5.67 -24.47
N GLU A 121 -1.91 4.36 -24.27
CA GLU A 121 -1.19 3.57 -23.27
C GLU A 121 0.32 3.59 -23.46
N GLU A 122 0.82 3.78 -24.70
CA GLU A 122 2.24 3.88 -25.04
C GLU A 122 2.87 5.19 -24.55
N LYS A 123 2.05 6.19 -24.22
CA LYS A 123 2.52 7.49 -23.71
C LYS A 123 2.31 7.61 -22.19
N PHE A 124 1.68 6.61 -21.59
CA PHE A 124 1.24 6.67 -20.20
C PHE A 124 2.42 6.54 -19.23
N ASN A 125 2.47 7.49 -18.29
CA ASN A 125 3.33 7.44 -17.09
C ASN A 125 2.50 7.82 -15.87
N PHE A 126 2.30 6.89 -14.97
CA PHE A 126 1.42 7.05 -13.80
C PHE A 126 1.73 8.29 -12.95
N ALA A 127 3.02 8.58 -12.73
CA ALA A 127 3.40 9.71 -11.87
C ALA A 127 3.02 11.06 -12.49
N PHE A 128 3.24 11.23 -13.80
CA PHE A 128 2.90 12.47 -14.51
C PHE A 128 1.42 12.53 -14.88
N ASP A 129 0.87 11.43 -15.43
CA ASP A 129 -0.45 11.46 -16.05
C ASP A 129 -1.60 11.31 -15.04
N ILE A 130 -1.32 10.80 -13.85
CA ILE A 130 -2.31 10.67 -12.78
C ILE A 130 -1.98 11.60 -11.62
N VAL A 131 -0.85 11.39 -10.94
CA VAL A 131 -0.56 12.09 -9.68
C VAL A 131 -0.33 13.58 -9.91
N ASP A 132 0.53 13.93 -10.87
CA ASP A 132 0.84 15.34 -11.14
C ASP A 132 -0.38 16.07 -11.73
N ARG A 133 -1.22 15.41 -12.55
CA ARG A 133 -2.46 16.00 -13.06
C ARG A 133 -3.51 16.22 -11.98
N ILE A 134 -3.66 15.31 -11.02
CA ILE A 134 -4.56 15.57 -9.87
C ILE A 134 -4.04 16.77 -9.08
N ALA A 135 -2.73 16.82 -8.80
CA ALA A 135 -2.09 17.94 -8.11
C ALA A 135 -2.26 19.29 -8.84
N GLU A 136 -2.26 19.30 -10.17
CA GLU A 136 -2.51 20.50 -10.98
C GLU A 136 -3.97 20.96 -10.93
N LYS A 137 -4.90 20.00 -10.88
CA LYS A 137 -6.34 20.27 -10.83
C LYS A 137 -6.81 20.68 -9.44
N ASP A 138 -6.29 20.00 -8.39
CA ASP A 138 -6.66 20.21 -6.99
C ASP A 138 -5.45 19.82 -6.10
N PRO A 139 -4.52 20.74 -5.86
CA PRO A 139 -3.31 20.46 -5.09
C PRO A 139 -3.58 20.09 -3.63
N ASP A 140 -4.70 20.54 -3.07
CA ASP A 140 -5.08 20.33 -1.68
C ASP A 140 -5.88 19.03 -1.47
N LYS A 141 -6.25 18.34 -2.56
CA LYS A 141 -6.94 17.05 -2.46
C LYS A 141 -6.08 16.04 -1.71
N LEU A 142 -6.70 15.40 -0.69
CA LEU A 142 -6.02 14.38 0.10
C LEU A 142 -5.61 13.19 -0.79
N ALA A 143 -4.33 12.85 -0.78
CA ALA A 143 -3.79 11.67 -1.43
C ALA A 143 -3.60 10.51 -0.45
N MET A 144 -3.09 10.80 0.75
CA MET A 144 -2.80 9.79 1.76
C MET A 144 -2.99 10.32 3.18
N LEU A 145 -3.67 9.55 4.01
CA LEU A 145 -3.61 9.63 5.48
C LEU A 145 -2.68 8.53 5.97
N TRP A 146 -1.54 8.91 6.53
CA TRP A 146 -0.58 7.99 7.12
C TRP A 146 -0.61 8.10 8.64
N VAL A 147 -0.59 6.95 9.31
CA VAL A 147 -0.58 6.86 10.78
C VAL A 147 0.58 5.99 11.22
N SER A 148 1.41 6.48 12.13
CA SER A 148 2.54 5.74 12.70
C SER A 148 2.06 4.69 13.72
N LYS A 149 2.94 3.77 14.08
CA LYS A 149 2.73 2.83 15.20
C LYS A 149 2.52 3.53 16.56
N HIS A 150 2.84 4.81 16.67
CA HIS A 150 2.64 5.65 17.85
C HIS A 150 1.42 6.56 17.71
N HIS A 151 0.55 6.31 16.71
CA HIS A 151 -0.65 7.09 16.40
C HIS A 151 -0.38 8.54 15.96
N GLU A 152 0.82 8.84 15.48
CA GLU A 152 1.11 10.11 14.85
C GLU A 152 0.47 10.13 13.46
N GLU A 153 -0.37 11.12 13.18
CA GLU A 153 -1.03 11.28 11.89
C GLU A 153 -0.24 12.23 10.99
N ARG A 154 -0.13 11.88 9.72
CA ARG A 154 0.34 12.75 8.64
C ARG A 154 -0.62 12.70 7.48
N ARG A 155 -1.00 13.87 7.01
CA ARG A 155 -1.87 14.04 5.84
C ARG A 155 -1.03 14.56 4.69
N PHE A 156 -1.08 13.84 3.58
CA PHE A 156 -0.38 14.23 2.36
C PHE A 156 -1.41 14.50 1.27
N THR A 157 -1.31 15.66 0.65
CA THR A 157 -2.12 16.02 -0.52
C THR A 157 -1.48 15.52 -1.81
N PHE A 158 -2.20 15.57 -2.92
CA PHE A 158 -1.61 15.29 -4.22
C PHE A 158 -0.54 16.34 -4.59
N GLY A 159 -0.69 17.60 -4.15
CA GLY A 159 0.35 18.62 -4.24
C GLY A 159 1.63 18.22 -3.50
N ASP A 160 1.51 17.64 -2.29
CA ASP A 160 2.65 17.10 -1.57
C ASP A 160 3.29 15.91 -2.30
N MET A 161 2.49 14.99 -2.84
CA MET A 161 3.01 13.85 -3.61
C MET A 161 3.80 14.30 -4.83
N LYS A 162 3.29 15.30 -5.59
CA LYS A 162 4.00 15.90 -6.72
C LYS A 162 5.31 16.53 -6.26
N ARG A 163 5.25 17.41 -5.26
CA ARG A 163 6.40 18.13 -4.72
C ARG A 163 7.48 17.18 -4.19
N MET A 164 7.10 16.23 -3.34
CA MET A 164 8.06 15.30 -2.72
C MET A 164 8.63 14.30 -3.73
N SER A 165 7.83 13.81 -4.68
CA SER A 165 8.36 12.95 -5.73
C SER A 165 9.31 13.68 -6.69
N ASN A 166 9.10 14.98 -6.94
CA ASN A 166 10.02 15.80 -7.72
C ASN A 166 11.37 15.98 -7.00
N LYS A 167 11.34 16.35 -5.71
CA LYS A 167 12.55 16.41 -4.88
C LYS A 167 13.29 15.08 -4.86
N THR A 168 12.56 13.98 -4.66
CA THR A 168 13.13 12.64 -4.62
C THR A 168 13.73 12.23 -5.98
N ALA A 169 13.10 12.60 -7.10
CA ALA A 169 13.63 12.35 -8.44
C ALA A 169 14.94 13.11 -8.68
N ASN A 170 14.99 14.38 -8.27
CA ASN A 170 16.22 15.18 -8.33
C ASN A 170 17.33 14.60 -7.44
N TYR A 171 16.99 14.11 -6.26
CA TYR A 171 17.95 13.44 -5.39
C TYR A 171 18.53 12.18 -6.03
N PHE A 172 17.70 11.28 -6.53
CA PHE A 172 18.18 10.09 -7.25
C PHE A 172 19.02 10.46 -8.46
N LYS A 173 18.59 11.46 -9.24
CA LYS A 173 19.35 11.96 -10.39
C LYS A 173 20.73 12.50 -9.99
N SER A 174 20.83 13.20 -8.84
CA SER A 174 22.13 13.70 -8.33
C SER A 174 23.11 12.59 -7.94
N LEU A 175 22.58 11.39 -7.63
CA LEU A 175 23.36 10.17 -7.36
C LEU A 175 23.65 9.36 -8.64
N GLY A 176 23.34 9.89 -9.83
CA GLY A 176 23.57 9.19 -11.09
C GLY A 176 22.56 8.06 -11.36
N ILE A 177 21.42 8.04 -10.67
CA ILE A 177 20.32 7.09 -10.95
C ILE A 177 19.47 7.66 -12.07
N GLY A 178 19.19 6.86 -13.09
CA GLY A 178 18.45 7.26 -14.28
C GLY A 178 17.65 6.11 -14.91
N ARG A 179 17.24 6.33 -16.17
CA ARG A 179 16.42 5.39 -16.92
C ARG A 179 17.06 4.00 -17.01
N GLY A 180 16.29 2.97 -16.67
CA GLY A 180 16.69 1.58 -16.68
C GLY A 180 17.55 1.12 -15.48
N ASP A 181 17.98 2.02 -14.59
CA ASP A 181 18.63 1.64 -13.34
C ASP A 181 17.63 0.96 -12.39
N ARG A 182 18.04 -0.07 -11.68
CA ARG A 182 17.19 -0.81 -10.74
C ARG A 182 17.42 -0.31 -9.32
N VAL A 183 16.34 0.14 -8.68
CA VAL A 183 16.34 0.62 -7.30
C VAL A 183 15.43 -0.23 -6.44
N MET A 184 15.99 -0.84 -5.40
CA MET A 184 15.23 -1.64 -4.46
C MET A 184 14.69 -0.77 -3.33
N LEU A 185 13.40 -0.95 -2.98
CA LEU A 185 12.72 -0.24 -1.91
C LEU A 185 12.31 -1.21 -0.81
N VAL A 186 12.91 -1.07 0.38
CA VAL A 186 12.62 -1.87 1.58
C VAL A 186 12.12 -0.93 2.68
N LEU A 187 10.91 -0.42 2.52
CA LEU A 187 10.38 0.70 3.29
C LEU A 187 9.15 0.37 4.14
N LYS A 188 8.82 -0.92 4.30
CA LYS A 188 7.64 -1.35 5.07
C LYS A 188 6.40 -0.54 4.64
N ARG A 189 5.83 0.22 5.56
CA ARG A 189 4.70 1.12 5.33
C ARG A 189 5.04 2.59 5.58
N HIS A 190 6.33 2.93 5.58
CA HIS A 190 6.77 4.32 5.70
C HIS A 190 6.34 5.14 4.49
N TYR A 191 5.90 6.38 4.71
CA TYR A 191 5.36 7.24 3.64
C TYR A 191 6.40 7.59 2.56
N GLN A 192 7.69 7.51 2.85
CA GLN A 192 8.77 7.71 1.88
C GLN A 192 8.69 6.73 0.69
N PHE A 193 8.04 5.57 0.87
CA PHE A 193 7.83 4.63 -0.22
C PHE A 193 7.08 5.28 -1.40
N TRP A 194 6.03 6.05 -1.11
CA TRP A 194 5.23 6.70 -2.16
C TRP A 194 6.01 7.81 -2.87
N PHE A 195 6.83 8.57 -2.16
CA PHE A 195 7.72 9.55 -2.79
C PHE A 195 8.76 8.88 -3.68
N ALA A 196 9.39 7.82 -3.21
CA ALA A 196 10.43 7.09 -3.92
C ALA A 196 9.90 6.40 -5.18
N ILE A 197 8.77 5.67 -5.10
CA ILE A 197 8.22 4.96 -6.25
C ILE A 197 7.77 5.93 -7.35
N LEU A 198 7.12 7.05 -7.01
CA LEU A 198 6.74 8.06 -7.98
C LEU A 198 7.97 8.73 -8.62
N ALA A 199 8.99 9.02 -7.83
CA ALA A 199 10.25 9.59 -8.30
C ALA A 199 10.93 8.68 -9.32
N LEU A 200 10.99 7.38 -9.04
CA LEU A 200 11.58 6.38 -9.93
C LEU A 200 10.78 6.25 -11.23
N HIS A 201 9.44 6.35 -11.16
CA HIS A 201 8.60 6.40 -12.36
C HIS A 201 8.87 7.64 -13.20
N LYS A 202 9.12 8.80 -12.57
CA LYS A 202 9.49 10.04 -13.29
C LYS A 202 10.84 9.93 -13.98
N LEU A 203 11.81 9.27 -13.34
CA LEU A 203 13.16 9.06 -13.86
C LEU A 203 13.25 7.95 -14.91
N GLY A 204 12.27 7.05 -14.99
CA GLY A 204 12.36 5.85 -15.80
C GLY A 204 13.23 4.76 -15.20
N ALA A 205 13.53 4.84 -13.90
CA ALA A 205 14.21 3.78 -13.18
C ALA A 205 13.25 2.67 -12.77
N VAL A 206 13.75 1.44 -12.73
CA VAL A 206 12.94 0.25 -12.43
C VAL A 206 12.89 0.01 -10.94
N VAL A 207 11.69 -0.02 -10.38
CA VAL A 207 11.46 -0.22 -8.94
C VAL A 207 11.43 -1.70 -8.60
N ILE A 208 12.09 -2.07 -7.52
CA ILE A 208 12.03 -3.42 -6.94
C ILE A 208 11.49 -3.30 -5.50
N PRO A 209 10.17 -3.38 -5.29
CA PRO A 209 9.63 -3.43 -3.94
C PRO A 209 10.04 -4.72 -3.24
N ALA A 210 10.48 -4.63 -1.99
CA ALA A 210 10.90 -5.78 -1.23
C ALA A 210 10.51 -5.68 0.25
N THR A 211 10.31 -6.84 0.87
CA THR A 211 9.95 -6.93 2.29
C THR A 211 11.15 -6.68 3.20
N ASN A 212 10.89 -6.16 4.39
CA ASN A 212 11.91 -5.99 5.44
C ASN A 212 12.29 -7.31 6.16
N LEU A 213 11.78 -8.44 5.70
CA LEU A 213 12.09 -9.77 6.23
C LEU A 213 13.24 -10.45 5.48
N LEU A 214 13.85 -9.79 4.50
CA LEU A 214 14.96 -10.35 3.72
C LEU A 214 16.21 -10.51 4.58
N MET A 215 16.85 -11.66 4.43
CA MET A 215 18.16 -11.98 5.02
C MET A 215 19.29 -11.69 4.02
N GLU A 216 20.54 -11.72 4.48
CA GLU A 216 21.74 -11.47 3.66
C GLU A 216 21.75 -12.27 2.34
N HIS A 217 21.49 -13.58 2.41
CA HIS A 217 21.49 -14.44 1.20
C HIS A 217 20.37 -14.08 0.22
N ASP A 218 19.26 -13.53 0.72
CA ASP A 218 18.17 -13.05 -0.11
C ASP A 218 18.53 -11.77 -0.85
N PHE A 219 19.20 -10.84 -0.17
CA PHE A 219 19.73 -9.62 -0.78
C PHE A 219 20.82 -9.93 -1.79
N ASP A 220 21.78 -10.79 -1.44
CA ASP A 220 22.87 -11.18 -2.33
C ASP A 220 22.34 -11.71 -3.66
N TYR A 221 21.39 -12.62 -3.59
CA TYR A 221 20.74 -13.15 -4.79
C TYR A 221 20.03 -12.06 -5.61
N ARG A 222 19.19 -11.24 -4.95
CA ARG A 222 18.38 -10.23 -5.64
C ARG A 222 19.23 -9.11 -6.23
N PHE A 223 20.26 -8.67 -5.53
CA PHE A 223 21.17 -7.65 -6.02
C PHE A 223 21.85 -8.10 -7.31
N LYS A 224 22.38 -9.32 -7.33
CA LYS A 224 23.04 -9.89 -8.51
C LYS A 224 22.07 -10.21 -9.63
N ALA A 225 20.95 -10.85 -9.33
CA ALA A 225 19.98 -11.30 -10.34
C ALA A 225 19.31 -10.13 -11.07
N ALA A 226 19.00 -9.03 -10.36
CA ALA A 226 18.40 -7.84 -10.96
C ALA A 226 19.42 -6.75 -11.31
N GLY A 227 20.68 -6.88 -10.91
CA GLY A 227 21.69 -5.83 -11.09
C GLY A 227 21.30 -4.54 -10.38
N VAL A 228 20.96 -4.64 -9.09
CA VAL A 228 20.49 -3.51 -8.28
C VAL A 228 21.60 -2.48 -8.14
N LYS A 229 21.30 -1.22 -8.49
CA LYS A 229 22.25 -0.11 -8.37
C LYS A 229 22.13 0.63 -7.04
N ALA A 230 20.92 0.72 -6.50
CA ALA A 230 20.68 1.44 -5.26
C ALA A 230 19.61 0.75 -4.41
N LEU A 231 19.71 0.93 -3.09
CA LEU A 231 18.74 0.48 -2.10
C LEU A 231 18.30 1.66 -1.24
N VAL A 232 16.98 1.82 -1.06
CA VAL A 232 16.40 2.67 -0.01
C VAL A 232 15.80 1.75 1.05
N CYS A 233 16.28 1.86 2.29
CA CYS A 233 15.93 0.96 3.37
C CYS A 233 15.45 1.72 4.62
N THR A 234 14.71 1.03 5.46
CA THR A 234 14.29 1.49 6.80
C THR A 234 15.32 1.09 7.86
N PRO A 235 15.46 1.82 8.98
CA PRO A 235 16.27 1.41 10.11
C PRO A 235 15.62 0.30 10.97
N ASP A 236 14.38 -0.10 10.65
CA ASP A 236 13.63 -1.05 11.46
C ASP A 236 14.23 -2.46 11.43
N GLY A 237 14.43 -3.05 12.62
CA GLY A 237 14.94 -4.41 12.77
C GLY A 237 16.37 -4.57 12.27
N GLN A 238 16.68 -5.73 11.68
CA GLN A 238 18.01 -6.09 11.22
C GLN A 238 18.20 -5.96 9.69
N VAL A 239 17.16 -5.56 8.97
CA VAL A 239 17.15 -5.58 7.51
C VAL A 239 18.28 -4.74 6.87
N ALA A 240 18.64 -3.62 7.48
CA ALA A 240 19.74 -2.78 7.00
C ALA A 240 21.12 -3.45 7.21
N ASP A 241 21.30 -4.23 8.28
CA ASP A 241 22.51 -5.03 8.51
C ASP A 241 22.66 -6.13 7.47
N GLU A 242 21.57 -6.86 7.21
CA GLU A 242 21.49 -7.90 6.20
C GLU A 242 21.83 -7.36 4.81
N ALA A 243 21.20 -6.24 4.43
CA ALA A 243 21.45 -5.58 3.15
C ALA A 243 22.90 -5.09 3.00
N MET A 244 23.46 -4.49 4.08
CA MET A 244 24.83 -3.98 4.05
C MET A 244 25.87 -5.10 3.89
N ARG A 245 25.65 -6.27 4.53
CA ARG A 245 26.52 -7.42 4.34
C ARG A 245 26.48 -7.94 2.91
N ALA A 246 25.30 -8.08 2.34
CA ALA A 246 25.12 -8.49 0.96
C ALA A 246 25.74 -7.51 -0.04
N ALA A 247 25.58 -6.20 0.19
CA ALA A 247 26.12 -5.16 -0.70
C ALA A 247 27.65 -5.19 -0.82
N LYS A 248 28.37 -5.63 0.22
CA LYS A 248 29.84 -5.79 0.17
C LYS A 248 30.30 -6.82 -0.86
N ASN A 249 29.44 -7.72 -1.27
CA ASN A 249 29.73 -8.81 -2.21
C ASN A 249 29.06 -8.58 -3.58
N CYS A 250 28.61 -7.35 -3.87
CA CYS A 250 27.90 -7.03 -5.08
C CYS A 250 28.35 -5.69 -5.66
N ASP A 251 29.10 -5.74 -6.77
CA ASP A 251 29.70 -4.56 -7.41
C ASP A 251 28.67 -3.63 -8.08
N THR A 252 27.42 -4.07 -8.26
CA THR A 252 26.38 -3.23 -8.88
C THR A 252 25.73 -2.27 -7.90
N VAL A 253 25.80 -2.52 -6.58
CA VAL A 253 25.20 -1.66 -5.54
C VAL A 253 26.14 -0.49 -5.25
N GLU A 254 25.81 0.66 -5.80
CA GLU A 254 26.58 1.90 -5.65
C GLU A 254 26.10 2.74 -4.45
N HIS A 255 24.81 2.67 -4.12
CA HIS A 255 24.20 3.54 -3.11
C HIS A 255 23.31 2.78 -2.12
N LEU A 256 23.61 2.95 -0.83
CA LEU A 256 22.75 2.54 0.28
C LEU A 256 22.19 3.80 0.93
N MET A 257 20.85 3.95 0.97
CA MET A 257 20.15 5.11 1.48
C MET A 257 19.24 4.72 2.64
N MET A 258 19.32 5.45 3.75
CA MET A 258 18.50 5.23 4.94
C MET A 258 17.36 6.25 4.96
N ALA A 259 16.12 5.79 4.94
CA ALA A 259 14.94 6.60 5.12
C ALA A 259 14.42 6.47 6.57
N ASN A 260 13.91 7.56 7.12
CA ASN A 260 13.34 7.62 8.48
C ASN A 260 14.36 7.30 9.58
N GLY A 261 15.61 7.73 9.38
CA GLY A 261 16.70 7.55 10.34
C GLY A 261 18.06 7.77 9.70
N ALA A 262 19.12 7.67 10.51
CA ALA A 262 20.50 7.78 10.08
C ALA A 262 21.28 6.51 10.41
N ARG A 263 22.26 6.18 9.57
CA ARG A 263 23.15 5.05 9.78
C ARG A 263 24.52 5.33 9.18
N GLU A 264 25.57 4.97 9.91
CA GLU A 264 26.96 5.09 9.43
C GLU A 264 27.15 4.26 8.14
N GLY A 265 27.79 4.86 7.15
CA GLY A 265 28.03 4.25 5.84
C GLY A 265 26.82 4.26 4.89
N TRP A 266 25.70 4.88 5.29
CA TRP A 266 24.53 5.08 4.47
C TRP A 266 24.29 6.55 4.20
N LEU A 267 23.75 6.86 3.02
CA LEU A 267 23.26 8.21 2.72
C LEU A 267 21.96 8.47 3.48
N ASP A 268 21.79 9.68 3.98
CA ASP A 268 20.52 10.11 4.58
C ASP A 268 19.54 10.46 3.47
N PHE A 269 18.51 9.61 3.30
CA PHE A 269 17.52 9.77 2.25
C PHE A 269 16.67 11.03 2.47
N ASP A 270 16.17 11.24 3.68
CA ASP A 270 15.26 12.34 3.98
C ASP A 270 15.97 13.70 3.85
N ALA A 271 17.17 13.84 4.40
CA ALA A 271 17.97 15.04 4.25
C ALA A 271 18.40 15.28 2.80
N GLY A 272 18.80 14.22 2.08
CA GLY A 272 19.16 14.30 0.68
C GLY A 272 18.01 14.76 -0.21
N VAL A 273 16.80 14.28 0.04
CA VAL A 273 15.57 14.69 -0.64
C VAL A 273 15.20 16.13 -0.31
N GLU A 274 15.25 16.51 0.96
CA GLU A 274 14.84 17.85 1.39
C GLU A 274 15.72 18.96 0.79
N ALA A 275 16.98 18.69 0.52
CA ALA A 275 17.92 19.62 -0.09
C ALA A 275 17.68 19.89 -1.59
N GLN A 276 16.78 19.14 -2.26
CA GLN A 276 16.57 19.23 -3.69
C GLN A 276 15.47 20.22 -4.09
N SER A 277 15.53 20.66 -5.37
CA SER A 277 14.46 21.40 -6.02
C SER A 277 13.19 20.55 -6.13
N ASP A 278 12.04 21.16 -5.96
CA ASP A 278 10.71 20.56 -6.17
C ASP A 278 10.20 20.66 -7.63
N VAL A 279 11.05 21.14 -8.55
CA VAL A 279 10.77 21.20 -9.99
C VAL A 279 11.42 20.01 -10.68
N PHE A 280 10.60 19.18 -11.30
CA PHE A 280 11.04 18.07 -12.15
C PHE A 280 10.08 17.94 -13.34
N GLU A 281 10.57 18.16 -14.53
CA GLU A 281 9.75 18.26 -15.75
C GLU A 281 9.75 16.95 -16.54
N ARG A 282 8.61 16.64 -17.16
CA ARG A 282 8.51 15.62 -18.19
C ARG A 282 9.23 16.06 -19.45
N THR A 283 10.01 15.18 -20.04
CA THR A 283 10.74 15.42 -21.30
C THR A 283 10.29 14.43 -22.38
N ALA A 284 10.74 14.62 -23.61
CA ALA A 284 10.47 13.68 -24.68
C ALA A 284 11.07 12.28 -24.43
N ASP A 285 12.14 12.21 -23.62
CA ASP A 285 12.82 10.97 -23.26
C ASP A 285 12.26 10.32 -21.97
N THR A 286 11.20 10.87 -21.39
CA THR A 286 10.57 10.30 -20.19
C THR A 286 10.03 8.91 -20.49
N ALA A 287 10.41 7.93 -19.68
CA ALA A 287 9.95 6.55 -19.82
C ALA A 287 8.43 6.44 -19.65
N CYS A 288 7.78 5.62 -20.48
CA CYS A 288 6.34 5.45 -20.54
C CYS A 288 5.96 4.16 -21.26
N GLY A 289 4.68 3.82 -21.25
CA GLY A 289 4.10 2.73 -22.04
C GLY A 289 4.78 1.39 -21.82
N SER A 290 5.48 0.92 -22.84
CA SER A 290 6.14 -0.39 -22.84
C SER A 290 7.52 -0.41 -22.16
N ASP A 291 8.03 0.72 -21.68
CA ASP A 291 9.29 0.77 -20.92
C ASP A 291 9.18 -0.02 -19.61
N PRO A 292 10.25 -0.70 -19.14
CA PRO A 292 10.28 -1.36 -17.84
C PRO A 292 10.04 -0.37 -16.69
N MET A 293 9.18 -0.75 -15.74
CA MET A 293 8.81 0.09 -14.60
C MET A 293 9.01 -0.60 -13.24
N LEU A 294 8.64 -1.86 -13.15
CA LEU A 294 8.64 -2.63 -11.91
C LEU A 294 9.23 -4.01 -12.12
N MET A 295 9.91 -4.53 -11.10
CA MET A 295 10.31 -5.92 -10.99
C MET A 295 9.87 -6.50 -9.66
N PHE A 296 9.21 -7.65 -9.68
CA PHE A 296 8.87 -8.42 -8.47
C PHE A 296 9.64 -9.73 -8.44
N PHE A 297 10.15 -10.07 -7.27
CA PHE A 297 10.65 -11.40 -7.00
C PHE A 297 9.49 -12.28 -6.51
N THR A 298 9.10 -13.25 -7.32
CA THR A 298 8.00 -14.17 -7.05
C THR A 298 8.53 -15.53 -6.62
N SER A 299 7.79 -16.24 -5.74
CA SER A 299 8.14 -17.61 -5.35
C SER A 299 8.15 -18.51 -6.58
N GLY A 300 9.32 -19.04 -6.91
CA GLY A 300 9.48 -20.03 -7.98
C GLY A 300 9.22 -21.44 -7.45
N THR A 301 8.76 -22.34 -8.33
CA THR A 301 8.61 -23.77 -8.03
C THR A 301 9.95 -24.52 -7.97
N THR A 302 11.06 -23.88 -8.34
CA THR A 302 12.38 -24.49 -8.56
C THR A 302 13.51 -23.91 -7.71
N GLY A 303 13.21 -23.37 -6.52
CA GLY A 303 14.22 -22.90 -5.55
C GLY A 303 14.34 -21.36 -5.48
N TYR A 304 15.12 -20.72 -6.34
CA TYR A 304 15.31 -19.27 -6.28
C TYR A 304 14.09 -18.49 -6.82
N PRO A 305 13.77 -17.31 -6.25
CA PRO A 305 12.70 -16.45 -6.76
C PRO A 305 12.92 -16.03 -8.20
N LYS A 306 11.86 -16.01 -9.00
CA LYS A 306 11.90 -15.51 -10.38
C LYS A 306 11.58 -14.03 -10.41
N ILE A 307 12.15 -13.31 -11.40
CA ILE A 307 11.83 -11.91 -11.64
C ILE A 307 10.66 -11.83 -12.62
N ALA A 308 9.59 -11.15 -12.19
CA ALA A 308 8.49 -10.73 -13.04
C ALA A 308 8.64 -9.23 -13.30
N GLU A 309 8.88 -8.86 -14.57
CA GLU A 309 9.00 -7.47 -15.00
C GLU A 309 7.64 -6.96 -15.49
N HIS A 310 7.31 -5.72 -15.15
CA HIS A 310 6.13 -4.99 -15.59
C HIS A 310 6.52 -3.63 -16.15
N ASN A 311 5.79 -3.19 -17.17
CA ASN A 311 5.92 -1.89 -17.80
C ASN A 311 4.93 -0.86 -17.20
N TYR A 312 4.94 0.38 -17.74
CA TYR A 312 4.07 1.46 -17.25
C TYR A 312 2.57 1.18 -17.42
N LYS A 313 2.18 0.33 -18.37
CA LYS A 313 0.77 -0.06 -18.59
C LYS A 313 0.21 -0.90 -17.44
N TYR A 314 1.08 -1.50 -16.61
CA TYR A 314 0.67 -2.26 -15.42
C TYR A 314 -0.29 -1.47 -14.52
N ALA A 315 -0.03 -0.18 -14.33
CA ALA A 315 -0.88 0.67 -13.51
C ALA A 315 -2.31 0.80 -14.09
N LEU A 316 -2.45 0.92 -15.42
CA LEU A 316 -3.75 1.01 -16.10
C LEU A 316 -4.63 -0.20 -15.82
N GLY A 317 -4.06 -1.42 -15.82
CA GLY A 317 -4.78 -2.66 -15.53
C GLY A 317 -5.43 -2.69 -14.15
N HIS A 318 -4.89 -1.94 -13.17
CA HIS A 318 -5.44 -1.88 -11.82
C HIS A 318 -6.64 -0.93 -11.66
N TYR A 319 -6.98 -0.16 -12.69
CA TYR A 319 -8.21 0.63 -12.70
C TYR A 319 -9.45 -0.24 -12.52
N ILE A 320 -9.52 -1.38 -13.22
CA ILE A 320 -10.63 -2.34 -13.11
C ILE A 320 -10.77 -2.79 -11.65
N THR A 321 -9.67 -3.21 -11.04
CA THR A 321 -9.67 -3.70 -9.66
C THR A 321 -10.18 -2.65 -8.69
N ALA A 322 -9.70 -1.43 -8.80
CA ALA A 322 -10.11 -0.36 -7.89
C ALA A 322 -11.55 0.09 -8.14
N LYS A 323 -11.91 0.36 -9.39
CA LYS A 323 -13.22 0.93 -9.74
C LYS A 323 -14.36 -0.05 -9.55
N TYR A 324 -14.19 -1.30 -10.02
CA TYR A 324 -15.29 -2.24 -10.15
C TYR A 324 -15.28 -3.37 -9.12
N TRP A 325 -14.12 -3.72 -8.56
CA TRP A 325 -14.05 -4.73 -7.50
C TRP A 325 -13.99 -4.08 -6.11
N HIS A 326 -13.02 -3.20 -5.84
CA HIS A 326 -12.95 -2.50 -4.57
C HIS A 326 -14.05 -1.44 -4.42
N ASN A 327 -14.70 -1.07 -5.53
CA ASN A 327 -15.73 -0.02 -5.56
C ASN A 327 -15.25 1.28 -4.90
N VAL A 328 -14.03 1.69 -5.22
CA VAL A 328 -13.35 2.84 -4.62
C VAL A 328 -14.18 4.11 -4.82
N ASN A 329 -14.40 4.83 -3.73
CA ASN A 329 -15.08 6.12 -3.77
C ASN A 329 -14.05 7.24 -3.94
N PRO A 330 -14.13 8.08 -5.00
CA PRO A 330 -13.21 9.19 -5.23
C PRO A 330 -13.11 10.21 -4.09
N GLU A 331 -14.19 10.34 -3.30
CA GLU A 331 -14.25 11.22 -2.12
C GLU A 331 -13.96 10.47 -0.82
N GLY A 332 -13.61 9.18 -0.92
CA GLY A 332 -13.40 8.31 0.23
C GLY A 332 -11.94 8.12 0.60
N LEU A 333 -11.75 7.41 1.70
CA LEU A 333 -10.45 6.96 2.20
C LEU A 333 -10.39 5.44 2.08
N HIS A 334 -9.52 4.93 1.21
CA HIS A 334 -9.40 3.50 0.94
C HIS A 334 -8.32 2.86 1.79
N PHE A 335 -8.67 1.79 2.50
CA PHE A 335 -7.75 1.02 3.34
C PHE A 335 -7.49 -0.37 2.78
N THR A 336 -6.22 -0.68 2.56
CA THR A 336 -5.74 -2.04 2.23
C THR A 336 -4.62 -2.43 3.17
N ILE A 337 -4.79 -3.56 3.84
CA ILE A 337 -3.75 -4.13 4.70
C ILE A 337 -2.72 -4.84 3.81
N SER A 338 -1.56 -4.23 3.65
CA SER A 338 -0.42 -4.81 2.94
C SER A 338 0.87 -4.07 3.28
N ASP A 339 1.97 -4.80 3.33
CA ASP A 339 3.33 -4.25 3.33
C ASP A 339 3.72 -3.83 1.92
N THR A 340 4.53 -2.76 1.78
CA THR A 340 4.94 -2.23 0.47
C THR A 340 5.87 -3.16 -0.31
N GLY A 341 6.46 -4.14 0.34
CA GLY A 341 7.25 -5.19 -0.32
C GLY A 341 6.42 -6.23 -1.09
N TRP A 342 5.08 -6.15 -1.01
CA TRP A 342 4.18 -7.07 -1.70
C TRP A 342 3.42 -6.38 -2.82
N GLY A 343 3.22 -7.06 -3.93
CA GLY A 343 2.43 -6.55 -5.07
C GLY A 343 1.05 -6.02 -4.67
N LYS A 344 0.42 -6.62 -3.64
CA LYS A 344 -0.86 -6.16 -3.09
C LYS A 344 -0.85 -4.68 -2.67
N ALA A 345 0.28 -4.15 -2.19
CA ALA A 345 0.36 -2.73 -1.86
C ALA A 345 0.21 -1.83 -3.07
N LEU A 346 0.76 -2.22 -4.22
CA LEU A 346 0.75 -1.41 -5.43
C LEU A 346 -0.65 -1.35 -6.06
N TRP A 347 -1.37 -2.48 -6.12
CA TRP A 347 -2.72 -2.50 -6.67
C TRP A 347 -3.82 -2.18 -5.63
N GLY A 348 -3.52 -2.28 -4.33
CA GLY A 348 -4.48 -2.04 -3.24
C GLY A 348 -4.38 -0.67 -2.58
N LYS A 349 -3.26 0.06 -2.70
CA LYS A 349 -3.07 1.38 -2.11
C LYS A 349 -2.08 2.28 -2.87
N LEU A 350 -2.10 2.20 -4.19
CA LEU A 350 -1.36 3.12 -5.05
C LEU A 350 -2.11 3.32 -6.37
N TYR A 351 -1.88 2.44 -7.38
CA TYR A 351 -2.28 2.71 -8.75
C TYR A 351 -3.78 2.90 -8.94
N GLY A 352 -4.56 1.87 -8.70
CA GLY A 352 -6.00 1.91 -8.98
C GLY A 352 -6.73 2.93 -8.12
N GLN A 353 -6.36 3.08 -6.85
CA GLN A 353 -6.99 4.02 -5.92
C GLN A 353 -6.79 5.47 -6.37
N TRP A 354 -5.56 5.84 -6.75
CA TRP A 354 -5.26 7.18 -7.22
C TRP A 354 -5.76 7.43 -8.65
N MET A 355 -5.83 6.41 -9.50
CA MET A 355 -6.54 6.52 -10.79
C MET A 355 -8.03 6.79 -10.62
N CYS A 356 -8.63 6.31 -9.53
CA CYS A 356 -10.00 6.67 -9.11
C CYS A 356 -10.07 7.97 -8.31
N GLU A 357 -8.97 8.71 -8.18
CA GLU A 357 -8.85 9.97 -7.42
C GLU A 357 -9.19 9.84 -5.92
N ALA A 358 -9.13 8.66 -5.33
CA ALA A 358 -9.41 8.42 -3.91
C ALA A 358 -8.17 8.57 -3.06
N ALA A 359 -8.34 9.02 -1.82
CA ALA A 359 -7.28 8.99 -0.82
C ALA A 359 -7.02 7.56 -0.32
N ILE A 360 -5.79 7.27 0.07
CA ILE A 360 -5.40 5.99 0.69
C ILE A 360 -5.12 6.18 2.17
N PHE A 361 -5.46 5.16 2.96
CA PHE A 361 -5.08 5.07 4.36
C PHE A 361 -3.92 4.10 4.52
N THR A 362 -2.89 4.51 5.23
CA THR A 362 -1.72 3.68 5.54
C THR A 362 -1.45 3.71 7.02
N TYR A 363 -1.50 2.55 7.66
CA TYR A 363 -1.14 2.38 9.06
C TYR A 363 0.19 1.63 9.16
N ASP A 364 1.19 2.28 9.75
CA ASP A 364 2.52 1.69 9.93
C ASP A 364 2.60 0.83 11.19
N LEU A 365 1.69 -0.11 11.32
CA LEU A 365 1.70 -1.17 12.32
C LEU A 365 1.84 -2.52 11.63
N SER A 366 2.72 -3.36 12.13
CA SER A 366 2.78 -4.76 11.71
C SER A 366 1.61 -5.51 12.36
N LEU A 367 0.61 -5.86 11.57
CA LEU A 367 -0.39 -6.81 12.02
C LEU A 367 0.27 -8.18 12.08
N ILE A 368 0.37 -8.73 13.28
CA ILE A 368 0.74 -10.13 13.47
C ILE A 368 -0.46 -10.92 12.99
N HIS A 369 -0.30 -11.67 11.91
CA HIS A 369 -1.30 -12.63 11.51
C HIS A 369 -1.25 -13.79 12.50
N ILE A 370 -2.24 -13.87 13.34
CA ILE A 370 -2.54 -15.08 14.11
C ILE A 370 -3.26 -16.00 13.13
N SER A 371 -2.55 -17.02 12.65
CA SER A 371 -3.09 -18.07 11.79
C SER A 371 -3.85 -19.09 12.59
#